data_12544c54b287b4c7e818311e751c4519
#
_entry.id   12544c54b287b4c7e818311e751c4519
#
_cell.length_a   1.000
_cell.length_b   1.000
_cell.length_c   1.000
_cell.angle_alpha   90.00
_cell.angle_beta   90.00
_cell.angle_gamma   90.00
#
_symmetry.space_group_name_H-M   'P 1'
#
loop_
_entity.id
_entity.type
_entity.pdbx_description
1 polymer ?
#
loop_
_entity_poly.entity_id
_entity_poly.type
_entity_poly.pdbx_seq_one_letter_code
_entity_poly.pdbx_strand_id
1 'polypeptide(L)' 'MITVTSMEAQNRFGQLLDTVQREPVTITRHGRTAAFS' A
#
# COMPACT_ATOMS: atom_id res chain seq x y z
N MET A 1 9.19 -5.47 2.09
CA MET A 1 8.44 -4.27 1.67
C MET A 1 7.60 -4.59 0.46
N ILE A 2 6.37 -4.15 0.45
CA ILE A 2 5.44 -4.41 -0.64
C ILE A 2 5.09 -3.09 -1.32
N THR A 3 5.00 -3.10 -2.64
CA THR A 3 4.60 -1.92 -3.41
C THR A 3 3.26 -2.21 -4.08
N VAL A 4 2.29 -1.33 -3.88
CA VAL A 4 0.97 -1.44 -4.51
C VAL A 4 0.60 -0.11 -5.15
N THR A 5 -0.29 -0.16 -6.13
CA THR A 5 -0.83 1.05 -6.72
C THR A 5 -1.92 1.63 -5.82
N SER A 6 -2.21 2.91 -5.99
CA SER A 6 -3.28 3.54 -5.20
C SER A 6 -4.63 2.88 -5.49
N MET A 7 -4.84 2.43 -6.73
CA MET A 7 -6.08 1.75 -7.09
C MET A 7 -6.20 0.41 -6.36
N GLU A 8 -5.11 -0.35 -6.31
CA GLU A 8 -5.10 -1.60 -5.56
C GLU A 8 -5.33 -1.36 -4.08
N ALA A 9 -4.71 -0.30 -3.53
CA ALA A 9 -4.90 0.05 -2.13
C ALA A 9 -6.37 0.34 -1.83
N GLN A 10 -7.06 1.02 -2.74
CA GLN A 10 -8.49 1.27 -2.58
C GLN A 10 -9.30 -0.01 -2.62
N ASN A 11 -9.01 -0.85 -3.63
CA ASN A 11 -9.81 -2.06 -3.86
C ASN A 11 -9.60 -3.12 -2.78
N ARG A 12 -8.44 -3.11 -2.12
CA ARG A 12 -8.08 -4.13 -1.15
C ARG A 12 -7.65 -3.52 0.18
N PHE A 13 -8.35 -2.47 0.58
CA PHE A 13 -7.95 -1.71 1.76
C PHE A 13 -7.91 -2.56 3.04
N GLY A 14 -8.88 -3.46 3.20
CA GLY A 14 -8.91 -4.35 4.35
C GLY A 14 -7.67 -5.24 4.43
N GLN A 15 -7.29 -5.83 3.29
CA GLN A 15 -6.09 -6.65 3.21
C GLN A 15 -4.84 -5.80 3.42
N LEU A 16 -4.85 -4.58 2.90
CA LEU A 16 -3.72 -3.67 3.03
C LEU A 16 -3.46 -3.33 4.49
N LEU A 17 -4.52 -3.05 5.25
CA LEU A 17 -4.38 -2.76 6.67
C LEU A 17 -3.74 -3.92 7.42
N ASP A 18 -4.13 -5.14 7.08
CA ASP A 18 -3.54 -6.33 7.69
C ASP A 18 -2.06 -6.45 7.33
N THR A 19 -1.73 -6.21 6.08
CA THR A 19 -0.35 -6.29 5.61
C THR A 19 0.54 -5.25 6.28
N VAL A 20 0.04 -4.01 6.43
CA VAL A 20 0.79 -2.92 7.04
C VAL A 20 1.20 -3.25 8.47
N GLN A 21 0.40 -4.05 9.17
CA GLN A 21 0.74 -4.47 10.53
C GLN A 21 1.91 -5.42 10.57
N ARG A 22 2.23 -6.06 9.45
CA ARG A 22 3.29 -7.05 9.39
C ARG A 22 4.54 -6.54 8.70
N GLU A 23 4.39 -5.66 7.72
CA GLU A 23 5.53 -5.12 6.99
C GLU A 23 5.17 -3.80 6.33
N PRO A 24 6.18 -2.96 6.05
CA PRO A 24 5.93 -1.68 5.39
C PRO A 24 5.34 -1.86 4.01
N VAL A 25 4.44 -0.97 3.64
CA VAL A 25 3.80 -0.97 2.33
C VAL A 25 4.04 0.38 1.67
N THR A 26 4.42 0.35 0.40
CA THR A 26 4.62 1.56 -0.39
C THR A 26 3.47 1.66 -1.39
N ILE A 27 2.81 2.82 -1.42
CA ILE A 27 1.73 3.08 -2.36
C ILE A 27 2.21 4.06 -3.42
N THR A 28 2.00 3.70 -4.68
CA THR A 28 2.39 4.56 -5.79
C THR A 28 1.16 5.19 -6.43
N ARG A 29 1.29 6.45 -6.84
CA ARG A 29 0.22 7.18 -7.51
C ARG A 29 0.85 8.20 -8.43
N HIS A 30 0.51 8.12 -9.72
CA HIS A 30 1.00 9.05 -10.75
C HIS A 30 2.52 9.20 -10.70
N GLY A 31 3.24 8.08 -10.56
CA GLY A 31 4.69 8.11 -10.50
C GLY A 31 5.28 8.59 -9.18
N ARG A 32 4.45 8.89 -8.21
CA ARG A 32 4.90 9.28 -6.87
C ARG A 32 4.73 8.11 -5.91
N THR A 33 5.54 8.12 -4.87
CA THR A 33 5.47 7.05 -3.87
C THR A 33 5.23 7.61 -2.49
N ALA A 34 4.50 6.85 -1.68
CA ALA A 34 4.29 7.14 -0.26
C ALA A 34 4.45 5.84 0.50
N ALA A 35 5.27 5.87 1.56
CA ALA A 35 5.50 4.67 2.36
C ALA A 35 4.60 4.67 3.59
N PHE A 36 4.05 3.49 3.89
CA PHE A 36 3.19 3.30 5.06
C PHE A 36 3.69 2.12 5.88
N SER A 37 3.58 2.25 7.16
CA SER A 37 3.96 1.17 8.06
C SER A 37 3.19 1.21 9.36
#